data_73ceb005db915217415d0b4cbd35bada
#
_entry.id   73ceb005db915217415d0b4cbd35bada
#
_cell.length_a   1.000
_cell.length_b   1.000
_cell.length_c   1.000
_cell.angle_alpha   90.00
_cell.angle_beta   90.00
_cell.angle_gamma   90.00
#
_symmetry.space_group_name_H-M   'P 1'
#
loop_
_entity.id
_entity.type
_entity.pdbx_description
1 polymer ?
#
loop_
_entity_poly.entity_id
_entity_poly.type
_entity_poly.pdbx_seq_one_letter_code
_entity_poly.pdbx_strand_id
1 'polypeptide(L)'
;MNKRDEFLKSQKVLRLATINKNKTPHIAPVWYIYSGKKIYVGTNTKTQKAKNVKGNKHLAFCVDVGINAPNIYGIMGQGNANLILEKKKVKTIAKKILLKYFQTLEDKSAKELLDETDCIIEIIPEKFSIWNY
;
A
#
# COMPACT_ATOMS: atom_id res chain seq x y z
N MET A 1 4.01 1.91 -20.37
CA MET A 1 3.47 2.32 -19.05
C MET A 1 3.47 3.83 -18.97
N ASN A 2 2.41 4.45 -18.48
CA ASN A 2 2.34 5.91 -18.37
C ASN A 2 3.11 6.40 -17.13
N LYS A 3 3.30 7.72 -17.06
CA LYS A 3 4.08 8.34 -15.97
C LYS A 3 3.48 8.05 -14.58
N ARG A 4 2.15 8.06 -14.46
CA ARG A 4 1.47 7.77 -13.20
C ARG A 4 1.80 6.36 -12.70
N ASP A 5 1.69 5.37 -13.58
CA ASP A 5 1.91 3.97 -13.23
C ASP A 5 3.38 3.71 -12.92
N GLU A 6 4.30 4.31 -13.69
CA GLU A 6 5.73 4.22 -13.42
C GLU A 6 6.08 4.82 -12.06
N PHE A 7 5.51 5.97 -11.74
CA PHE A 7 5.74 6.62 -10.45
C PHE A 7 5.25 5.76 -9.30
N LEU A 8 4.01 5.25 -9.38
CA LEU A 8 3.46 4.37 -8.35
C LEU A 8 4.32 3.12 -8.15
N LYS A 9 4.79 2.53 -9.24
CA LYS A 9 5.61 1.33 -9.18
C LYS A 9 6.97 1.57 -8.53
N SER A 10 7.56 2.73 -8.75
CA SER A 10 8.93 3.04 -8.33
C SER A 10 9.07 3.58 -6.91
N GLN A 11 8.03 4.22 -6.36
CA GLN A 11 8.12 4.85 -5.05
C GLN A 11 8.05 3.82 -3.91
N LYS A 12 8.59 4.20 -2.75
CA LYS A 12 8.82 3.27 -1.64
C LYS A 12 7.85 3.43 -0.47
N VAL A 13 7.19 4.57 -0.36
CA VAL A 13 6.27 4.84 0.74
C VAL A 13 4.94 5.35 0.20
N LEU A 14 3.88 4.73 0.66
CA LEU A 14 2.52 5.16 0.39
C LEU A 14 1.86 5.50 1.72
N ARG A 15 1.18 6.63 1.77
CA ARG A 15 0.41 7.01 2.94
C ARG A 15 -1.01 6.55 2.73
N LEU A 16 -1.44 5.64 3.59
CA LEU A 16 -2.74 4.96 3.47
C LEU A 16 -3.71 5.52 4.51
N ALA A 17 -4.83 6.06 4.04
CA ALA A 17 -5.91 6.56 4.87
C ALA A 17 -7.06 5.58 4.85
N THR A 18 -7.48 5.15 6.03
CA THR A 18 -8.62 4.24 6.23
C THR A 18 -9.58 4.87 7.23
N ILE A 19 -10.76 4.29 7.38
CA ILE A 19 -11.82 4.86 8.20
C ILE A 19 -12.00 4.02 9.46
N ASN A 20 -11.80 4.64 10.62
CA ASN A 20 -12.02 4.01 11.91
C ASN A 20 -13.53 3.71 12.11
N LYS A 21 -13.83 2.79 13.01
CA LYS A 21 -15.20 2.41 13.33
C LYS A 21 -16.07 3.63 13.73
N ASN A 22 -15.51 4.59 14.44
CA ASN A 22 -16.18 5.83 14.82
C ASN A 22 -16.22 6.89 13.72
N LYS A 23 -15.84 6.51 12.50
CA LYS A 23 -15.82 7.35 11.29
C LYS A 23 -14.77 8.44 11.28
N THR A 24 -13.79 8.40 12.18
CA THR A 24 -12.63 9.29 12.10
C THR A 24 -11.58 8.69 11.16
N PRO A 25 -10.78 9.53 10.50
CA PRO A 25 -9.74 9.01 9.59
C PRO A 25 -8.54 8.46 10.36
N HIS A 26 -7.91 7.45 9.78
CA HIS A 26 -6.65 6.87 10.24
C HIS A 26 -5.68 6.93 9.08
N ILE A 27 -4.44 7.32 9.32
CA ILE A 27 -3.42 7.39 8.29
C ILE A 27 -2.12 6.75 8.77
N ALA A 28 -1.46 5.99 7.89
CA ALA A 28 -0.19 5.35 8.20
C ALA A 28 0.66 5.24 6.94
N PRO A 29 2.00 5.40 7.06
CA PRO A 29 2.90 5.08 5.95
C PRO A 29 3.04 3.57 5.83
N VAL A 30 3.05 3.06 4.60
CA VAL A 30 3.12 1.62 4.36
C VAL A 30 4.05 1.33 3.19
N TRP A 31 4.57 0.10 3.17
CA TRP A 31 5.23 -0.47 2.01
C TRP A 31 4.18 -1.11 1.10
N TYR A 32 4.45 -1.14 -0.19
CA TYR A 32 3.48 -1.63 -1.15
C TYR A 32 4.13 -2.07 -2.46
N ILE A 33 3.35 -2.79 -3.26
CA ILE A 33 3.65 -2.94 -4.69
C ILE A 33 2.43 -2.48 -5.49
N TYR A 34 2.71 -1.99 -6.69
CA TYR A 34 1.69 -1.64 -7.68
C TYR A 34 1.82 -2.63 -8.83
N SER A 35 0.80 -3.42 -9.06
CA SER A 35 0.81 -4.47 -10.08
C SER A 35 -0.60 -4.68 -10.63
N GLY A 36 -0.72 -4.78 -11.97
CA GLY A 36 -2.02 -5.00 -12.60
C GLY A 36 -3.03 -3.90 -12.26
N LYS A 37 -2.56 -2.66 -12.11
CA LYS A 37 -3.35 -1.49 -11.74
C LYS A 37 -4.00 -1.59 -10.36
N LYS A 38 -3.44 -2.43 -9.49
CA LYS A 38 -3.86 -2.57 -8.10
C LYS A 38 -2.68 -2.35 -7.19
N ILE A 39 -2.98 -1.95 -5.96
CA ILE A 39 -1.96 -1.73 -4.92
C ILE A 39 -2.12 -2.81 -3.87
N TYR A 40 -1.01 -3.40 -3.44
CA TYR A 40 -1.00 -4.46 -2.44
C TYR A 40 -0.14 -4.06 -1.25
N VAL A 41 -0.73 -4.13 -0.06
CA VAL A 41 -0.06 -3.79 1.20
C VAL A 41 -0.10 -5.01 2.11
N GLY A 42 1.06 -5.46 2.59
CA GLY A 42 1.14 -6.55 3.54
C GLY A 42 0.99 -6.03 4.97
N THR A 43 0.21 -6.71 5.78
CA THR A 43 0.02 -6.35 7.16
C THR A 43 -0.45 -7.54 7.99
N ASN A 44 -0.84 -7.28 9.22
CA ASN A 44 -1.38 -8.27 10.14
C ASN A 44 -2.82 -7.91 10.48
N THR A 45 -3.68 -8.90 10.63
CA THR A 45 -5.11 -8.70 10.92
C THR A 45 -5.38 -7.91 12.20
N LYS A 46 -4.39 -7.81 13.08
CA LYS A 46 -4.50 -7.07 14.34
C LYS A 46 -4.21 -5.58 14.20
N THR A 47 -3.70 -5.13 13.07
CA THR A 47 -3.41 -3.70 12.87
C THR A 47 -4.69 -2.89 12.67
N GLN A 48 -4.62 -1.60 13.01
CA GLN A 48 -5.78 -0.72 12.86
C GLN A 48 -6.23 -0.61 11.41
N LYS A 49 -5.28 -0.51 10.46
CA LYS A 49 -5.63 -0.42 9.04
C LYS A 49 -6.35 -1.67 8.53
N ALA A 50 -5.94 -2.86 8.97
CA ALA A 50 -6.61 -4.09 8.57
C ALA A 50 -8.02 -4.18 9.13
N LYS A 51 -8.18 -3.84 10.41
CA LYS A 51 -9.50 -3.78 11.05
C LYS A 51 -10.41 -2.77 10.36
N ASN A 52 -9.86 -1.62 9.98
CA ASN A 52 -10.61 -0.56 9.32
C ASN A 52 -11.12 -1.03 7.95
N VAL A 53 -10.26 -1.66 7.15
CA VAL A 53 -10.65 -2.17 5.82
C VAL A 53 -11.71 -3.26 5.95
N LYS A 54 -11.62 -4.11 6.96
CA LYS A 54 -12.63 -5.14 7.21
C LYS A 54 -14.00 -4.53 7.46
N GLY A 55 -14.07 -3.42 8.18
CA GLY A 55 -15.33 -2.75 8.50
C GLY A 55 -15.81 -1.76 7.46
N ASN A 56 -14.90 -1.16 6.70
CA ASN A 56 -15.23 -0.18 5.68
C ASN A 56 -14.16 -0.24 4.58
N LYS A 57 -14.56 -0.66 3.41
CA LYS A 57 -13.63 -0.86 2.30
C LYS A 57 -13.21 0.41 1.56
N HIS A 58 -13.80 1.56 1.88
CA HIS A 58 -13.41 2.83 1.28
C HIS A 58 -12.11 3.32 1.90
N LEU A 59 -11.20 3.78 1.04
CA LEU A 59 -9.93 4.31 1.49
C LEU A 59 -9.36 5.31 0.51
N ALA A 60 -8.30 5.99 0.95
CA ALA A 60 -7.54 6.90 0.12
C ALA A 60 -6.06 6.65 0.35
N PHE A 61 -5.24 7.09 -0.60
CA PHE A 61 -3.80 6.97 -0.48
C PHE A 61 -3.11 8.15 -1.15
N CYS A 62 -1.87 8.40 -0.74
CA CYS A 62 -1.04 9.45 -1.30
C CYS A 62 0.40 8.96 -1.46
N VAL A 63 0.97 9.23 -2.63
CA VAL A 63 2.38 8.97 -2.91
C VAL A 63 2.95 10.23 -3.53
N ASP A 64 3.98 10.80 -2.91
CA ASP A 64 4.53 12.06 -3.40
C ASP A 64 6.05 12.11 -3.22
N VAL A 65 6.67 13.00 -3.97
CA VAL A 65 8.12 13.23 -3.93
C VAL A 65 8.40 14.71 -4.18
N GLY A 66 9.47 15.19 -3.55
CA GLY A 66 9.95 16.55 -3.75
C GLY A 66 9.38 17.54 -2.74
N ILE A 67 10.17 18.57 -2.47
CA ILE A 67 9.84 19.63 -1.53
C ILE A 67 9.83 20.98 -2.26
N ASN A 68 10.70 21.15 -3.24
CA ASN A 68 10.90 22.42 -3.95
C ASN A 68 10.51 22.28 -5.40
N ALA A 69 9.71 23.23 -5.89
CA ALA A 69 9.41 23.33 -7.31
C ALA A 69 10.71 23.61 -8.10
N PRO A 70 10.88 23.09 -9.30
CA PRO A 70 9.89 22.37 -10.12
C PRO A 70 9.88 20.86 -9.91
N ASN A 71 10.49 20.35 -8.87
CA ASN A 71 10.72 18.91 -8.67
C ASN A 71 9.71 18.27 -7.72
N ILE A 72 8.47 18.75 -7.73
CA ILE A 72 7.39 18.18 -6.93
C ILE A 72 6.47 17.37 -7.84
N TYR A 73 6.20 16.12 -7.45
CA TYR A 73 5.24 15.27 -8.13
C TYR A 73 4.50 14.43 -7.11
N GLY A 74 3.20 14.32 -7.26
CA GLY A 74 2.42 13.51 -6.34
C GLY A 74 1.13 12.99 -6.94
N ILE A 75 0.64 11.90 -6.34
CA ILE A 75 -0.59 11.24 -6.71
C ILE A 75 -1.39 10.98 -5.44
N MET A 76 -2.64 11.39 -5.44
CA MET A 76 -3.60 10.99 -4.44
C MET A 76 -4.68 10.16 -5.13
N GLY A 77 -5.11 9.08 -4.51
CA GLY A 77 -6.15 8.24 -5.06
C GLY A 77 -7.19 7.86 -4.03
N GLN A 78 -8.37 7.55 -4.51
CA GLN A 78 -9.45 6.97 -3.72
C GLN A 78 -9.85 5.66 -4.37
N GLY A 79 -10.29 4.71 -3.55
CA GLY A 79 -10.69 3.42 -4.06
C GLY A 79 -11.33 2.54 -3.00
N ASN A 80 -11.49 1.29 -3.36
CA ASN A 80 -12.00 0.24 -2.49
C ASN A 80 -10.91 -0.77 -2.22
N ALA A 81 -11.02 -1.46 -1.09
CA ALA A 81 -10.07 -2.49 -0.73
C ALA A 81 -10.76 -3.76 -0.30
N ASN A 82 -10.06 -4.86 -0.51
CA ASN A 82 -10.43 -6.17 -0.01
C ASN A 82 -9.28 -6.72 0.84
N LEU A 83 -9.60 -7.52 1.85
CA LEU A 83 -8.58 -8.27 2.57
C LEU A 83 -8.40 -9.64 1.92
N ILE A 84 -7.16 -9.96 1.60
CA ILE A 84 -6.77 -11.30 1.17
C ILE A 84 -6.27 -12.02 2.40
N LEU A 85 -6.90 -13.14 2.75
CA LEU A 85 -6.62 -13.90 3.98
C LEU A 85 -6.13 -15.33 3.71
N GLU A 86 -6.25 -15.81 2.47
CA GLU A 86 -5.81 -17.15 2.12
C GLU A 86 -4.29 -17.22 2.27
N LYS A 87 -3.82 -18.11 3.14
CA LYS A 87 -2.44 -18.16 3.62
C LYS A 87 -1.40 -18.22 2.49
N LYS A 88 -1.61 -19.09 1.53
CA LYS A 88 -0.67 -19.28 0.42
C LYS A 88 -0.57 -18.02 -0.44
N LYS A 89 -1.71 -17.43 -0.74
CA LYS A 89 -1.78 -16.20 -1.55
C LYS A 89 -1.15 -15.02 -0.82
N VAL A 90 -1.41 -14.90 0.49
CA VAL A 90 -0.79 -13.87 1.33
C VAL A 90 0.73 -13.97 1.28
N LYS A 91 1.29 -15.16 1.48
CA LYS A 91 2.74 -15.34 1.48
C LYS A 91 3.36 -15.07 0.11
N THR A 92 2.69 -15.46 -0.97
CA THR A 92 3.15 -15.18 -2.33
C THR A 92 3.26 -13.68 -2.58
N ILE A 93 2.22 -12.93 -2.22
CA ILE A 93 2.20 -11.47 -2.42
C ILE A 93 3.18 -10.78 -1.47
N ALA A 94 3.22 -11.21 -0.21
CA ALA A 94 4.14 -10.65 0.78
C ALA A 94 5.61 -10.75 0.33
N LYS A 95 5.99 -11.89 -0.25
CA LYS A 95 7.35 -12.08 -0.79
C LYS A 95 7.64 -11.08 -1.90
N LYS A 96 6.69 -10.84 -2.79
CA LYS A 96 6.86 -9.85 -3.87
C LYS A 96 7.03 -8.44 -3.31
N ILE A 97 6.27 -8.09 -2.29
CA ILE A 97 6.41 -6.77 -1.65
C ILE A 97 7.81 -6.66 -1.05
N LEU A 98 8.22 -7.63 -0.25
CA LEU A 98 9.51 -7.58 0.44
C LEU A 98 10.70 -7.51 -0.51
N LEU A 99 10.62 -8.16 -1.68
CA LEU A 99 11.69 -8.11 -2.68
C LEU A 99 11.83 -6.73 -3.34
N LYS A 100 10.88 -5.85 -3.19
CA LYS A 100 11.02 -4.44 -3.60
C LYS A 100 11.95 -3.67 -2.65
N TYR A 101 12.01 -4.06 -1.38
CA TYR A 101 12.72 -3.34 -0.32
C TYR A 101 13.98 -4.04 0.17
N PHE A 102 14.09 -5.34 -0.01
CA PHE A 102 15.25 -6.15 0.36
C PHE A 102 15.85 -6.81 -0.88
N GLN A 103 17.17 -6.97 -0.89
CA GLN A 103 17.85 -7.65 -1.99
C GLN A 103 17.55 -9.14 -2.01
N THR A 104 17.27 -9.73 -0.85
CA THR A 104 17.00 -11.15 -0.70
C THR A 104 16.02 -11.39 0.45
N LEU A 105 15.25 -12.47 0.35
CA LEU A 105 14.37 -12.90 1.43
C LEU A 105 15.13 -13.63 2.56
N GLU A 106 16.44 -13.84 2.40
CA GLU A 106 17.29 -14.41 3.45
C GLU A 106 17.66 -13.39 4.52
N ASP A 107 17.43 -12.10 4.27
CA ASP A 107 17.63 -11.04 5.25
C ASP A 107 16.76 -11.32 6.48
N LYS A 108 17.35 -11.14 7.68
CA LYS A 108 16.65 -11.40 8.95
C LYS A 108 15.36 -10.59 9.09
N SER A 109 15.43 -9.30 8.78
CA SER A 109 14.25 -8.43 8.89
C SER A 109 13.19 -8.82 7.86
N ALA A 110 13.58 -9.22 6.66
CA ALA A 110 12.66 -9.69 5.65
C ALA A 110 11.93 -10.95 6.11
N LYS A 111 12.65 -11.90 6.71
CA LYS A 111 12.04 -13.12 7.25
C LYS A 111 11.03 -12.83 8.37
N GLU A 112 11.40 -11.94 9.30
CA GLU A 112 10.51 -11.55 10.39
C GLU A 112 9.23 -10.90 9.87
N LEU A 113 9.35 -9.98 8.92
CA LEU A 113 8.21 -9.31 8.32
C LEU A 113 7.32 -10.29 7.55
N LEU A 114 7.92 -11.25 6.85
CA LEU A 114 7.16 -12.28 6.14
C LEU A 114 6.36 -13.13 7.12
N ASP A 115 6.96 -13.53 8.23
CA ASP A 115 6.30 -14.34 9.26
C ASP A 115 5.13 -13.58 9.91
N GLU A 116 5.29 -12.28 10.14
CA GLU A 116 4.27 -11.45 10.77
C GLU A 116 3.11 -11.08 9.83
N THR A 117 3.29 -11.22 8.52
CA THR A 117 2.27 -10.86 7.54
C THR A 117 1.25 -11.98 7.40
N ASP A 118 0.03 -11.74 7.83
CA ASP A 118 -1.05 -12.73 7.71
C ASP A 118 -2.23 -12.24 6.86
N CYS A 119 -2.16 -11.02 6.35
CA CYS A 119 -3.16 -10.54 5.39
C CYS A 119 -2.56 -9.52 4.42
N ILE A 120 -3.22 -9.39 3.28
CA ILE A 120 -2.89 -8.39 2.27
C ILE A 120 -4.10 -7.48 2.09
N ILE A 121 -3.86 -6.18 2.10
CA ILE A 121 -4.87 -5.20 1.69
C ILE A 121 -4.70 -5.01 0.18
N GLU A 122 -5.67 -5.47 -0.59
CA GLU A 122 -5.71 -5.29 -2.04
C GLU A 122 -6.54 -4.06 -2.34
N ILE A 123 -5.90 -3.02 -2.89
CA ILE A 123 -6.54 -1.74 -3.18
C ILE A 123 -6.84 -1.64 -4.66
N ILE A 124 -8.09 -1.32 -4.98
CA ILE A 124 -8.56 -1.10 -6.34
C ILE A 124 -8.80 0.40 -6.50
N PRO A 125 -7.84 1.13 -7.11
CA PRO A 125 -8.01 2.57 -7.30
C PRO A 125 -9.16 2.88 -8.26
N GLU A 126 -9.95 3.90 -7.92
CA GLU A 126 -11.08 4.34 -8.75
C GLU A 126 -10.88 5.75 -9.29
N LYS A 127 -10.27 6.63 -8.48
CA LYS A 127 -10.04 8.02 -8.85
C LYS A 127 -8.63 8.44 -8.48
N PHE A 128 -8.04 9.29 -9.32
CA PHE A 128 -6.71 9.85 -9.07
C PHE A 128 -6.75 11.36 -9.19
N SER A 129 -5.96 12.02 -8.35
CA SER A 129 -5.57 13.43 -8.50
C SER A 129 -4.05 13.47 -8.59
N ILE A 130 -3.54 14.21 -9.57
CA ILE A 130 -2.11 14.29 -9.84
C ILE A 130 -1.69 15.76 -9.80
N TRP A 131 -0.59 16.05 -9.13
CA TRP A 131 0.00 17.38 -9.16
C TRP A 131 1.47 17.32 -9.56
N ASN A 132 1.93 18.39 -10.17
CA ASN A 132 3.27 18.50 -10.74
C ASN A 132 3.70 19.96 -10.70
N TYR A 133 4.64 20.29 -9.84
CA TYR A 133 5.16 21.64 -9.68
C TYR A 133 6.65 21.73 -9.95
#